data_d2a1925fdd0051bc8f555881affe1c48
#
_entry.id   d2a1925fdd0051bc8f555881affe1c48
#
_cell.length_a   1.000
_cell.length_b   1.000
_cell.length_c   1.000
_cell.angle_alpha   90.00
_cell.angle_beta   90.00
_cell.angle_gamma   90.00
#
_symmetry.space_group_name_H-M   'P 1'
#
loop_
_entity.id
_entity.type
_entity.pdbx_description
1 polymer ?
#
loop_
_entity_poly.entity_id
_entity_poly.type
_entity_poly.pdbx_seq_one_letter_code
_entity_poly.pdbx_strand_id
1 'polypeptide(L)'
;MRVALVTEFYYPHLGGVTEHVYNLARYLQASGHHAIVITSHMADPARGHDLAELAENPSLVHRVGTSRVIYSAGSFARVTTGRHLRRQIRAILQQESIDLVHVHGGLNPTLGLVAPEAAGDLDIPVVATFHSWFRRSALCWLFRGALQKRLDRHAAVIAVSRPVVEAHARYFRADWEIIPNGVDTEFFRPNGAAPEPTNGGHNLLFLGRLDPRNGLDTLLAAMPKVLARFPDTRLTVAGDGPLRPLYERMAASRGGNVTFVGRVNGDRPRYYSQADLYLCPTTKASFGITLLEAMACGTPLAVSDITGFRELVADGNEAILVPKNDPEAWADSVIGLLGDQSRRGRMRAAGLAKAARFAWPRVGEEVVSVYRRVLG
;
A
#
# COMPACT_ATOMS: atom_id res chain seq x y z
N MET A 1 -2.52 11.62 -23.80
CA MET A 1 -3.72 11.72 -22.94
C MET A 1 -3.44 12.63 -21.77
N ARG A 2 -4.42 13.39 -21.31
CA ARG A 2 -4.38 14.23 -20.11
C ARG A 2 -5.27 13.58 -19.06
N VAL A 3 -4.68 13.10 -17.96
CA VAL A 3 -5.35 12.24 -16.96
C VAL A 3 -5.34 12.93 -15.60
N ALA A 4 -6.51 12.99 -14.93
CA ALA A 4 -6.61 13.43 -13.55
C ALA A 4 -6.75 12.20 -12.63
N LEU A 5 -5.75 11.97 -11.78
CA LEU A 5 -5.78 10.94 -10.73
C LEU A 5 -6.40 11.54 -9.47
N VAL A 6 -7.56 11.08 -9.07
CA VAL A 6 -8.31 11.64 -7.93
C VAL A 6 -8.26 10.70 -6.74
N THR A 7 -7.81 11.18 -5.58
CA THR A 7 -7.65 10.34 -4.39
C THR A 7 -7.78 11.13 -3.09
N GLU A 8 -8.33 10.48 -2.04
CA GLU A 8 -8.29 10.98 -0.65
C GLU A 8 -6.89 10.79 -0.01
N PHE A 9 -6.08 9.89 -0.57
CA PHE A 9 -4.83 9.44 0.01
C PHE A 9 -3.66 9.79 -0.90
N TYR A 10 -2.98 10.88 -0.56
CA TYR A 10 -1.77 11.31 -1.24
C TYR A 10 -0.78 11.91 -0.24
N TYR A 11 0.46 12.13 -0.67
CA TYR A 11 1.45 12.74 0.19
C TYR A 11 0.96 14.06 0.82
N PRO A 12 1.35 14.33 2.08
CA PRO A 12 2.30 13.64 2.96
C PRO A 12 1.73 12.42 3.72
N HIS A 13 0.51 11.94 3.41
CA HIS A 13 -0.03 10.72 4.01
C HIS A 13 0.62 9.50 3.37
N LEU A 14 1.30 8.66 4.18
CA LEU A 14 1.92 7.42 3.72
C LEU A 14 0.92 6.26 3.70
N GLY A 15 0.96 5.46 2.64
CA GLY A 15 0.12 4.27 2.50
C GLY A 15 0.15 3.70 1.09
N GLY A 16 -0.34 2.47 0.94
CA GLY A 16 -0.30 1.78 -0.34
C GLY A 16 -1.02 2.51 -1.48
N VAL A 17 -2.13 3.19 -1.21
CA VAL A 17 -2.84 3.99 -2.23
C VAL A 17 -2.00 5.18 -2.66
N THR A 18 -1.36 5.87 -1.71
CA THR A 18 -0.46 7.00 -1.98
C THR A 18 0.68 6.58 -2.90
N GLU A 19 1.37 5.48 -2.56
CA GLU A 19 2.46 4.92 -3.38
C GLU A 19 1.98 4.54 -4.78
N HIS A 20 0.81 3.92 -4.87
CA HIS A 20 0.23 3.54 -6.15
C HIS A 20 -0.05 4.75 -7.03
N VAL A 21 -0.75 5.78 -6.50
CA VAL A 21 -1.10 6.99 -7.28
C VAL A 21 0.14 7.78 -7.68
N TYR A 22 1.11 7.91 -6.78
CA TYR A 22 2.37 8.59 -7.05
C TYR A 22 3.15 7.92 -8.18
N ASN A 23 3.34 6.60 -8.11
CA ASN A 23 4.08 5.87 -9.13
C ASN A 23 3.31 5.77 -10.46
N LEU A 24 1.98 5.68 -10.42
CA LEU A 24 1.16 5.75 -11.64
C LEU A 24 1.31 7.11 -12.32
N ALA A 25 1.27 8.22 -11.57
CA ALA A 25 1.49 9.55 -12.12
C ALA A 25 2.87 9.67 -12.78
N ARG A 26 3.93 9.19 -12.11
CA ARG A 26 5.30 9.16 -12.67
C ARG A 26 5.38 8.32 -13.93
N TYR A 27 4.77 7.13 -13.92
CA TYR A 27 4.75 6.26 -15.09
C TYR A 27 4.05 6.93 -16.28
N LEU A 28 2.88 7.53 -16.07
CA LEU A 28 2.14 8.24 -17.11
C LEU A 28 2.98 9.39 -17.71
N GLN A 29 3.65 10.18 -16.88
CA GLN A 29 4.52 11.27 -17.33
C GLN A 29 5.72 10.74 -18.12
N ALA A 30 6.39 9.71 -17.62
CA ALA A 30 7.52 9.07 -18.30
C ALA A 30 7.11 8.44 -19.65
N SER A 31 5.83 8.04 -19.78
CA SER A 31 5.23 7.51 -21.02
C SER A 31 4.68 8.61 -21.95
N GLY A 32 4.98 9.89 -21.70
CA GLY A 32 4.56 11.01 -22.55
C GLY A 32 3.10 11.44 -22.35
N HIS A 33 2.46 11.06 -21.25
CA HIS A 33 1.12 11.51 -20.89
C HIS A 33 1.19 12.66 -19.89
N HIS A 34 0.21 13.57 -19.92
CA HIS A 34 0.05 14.58 -18.88
C HIS A 34 -0.80 14.00 -17.76
N ALA A 35 -0.26 13.91 -16.56
CA ALA A 35 -0.97 13.39 -15.39
C ALA A 35 -0.94 14.42 -14.25
N ILE A 36 -2.11 14.76 -13.72
CA ILE A 36 -2.27 15.56 -12.51
C ILE A 36 -2.85 14.72 -11.39
N VAL A 37 -2.63 15.14 -10.15
CA VAL A 37 -3.24 14.54 -8.96
C VAL A 37 -4.18 15.55 -8.31
N ILE A 38 -5.44 15.16 -8.11
CA ILE A 38 -6.42 15.95 -7.34
C ILE A 38 -6.62 15.26 -5.98
N THR A 39 -6.30 15.96 -4.90
CA THR A 39 -6.38 15.43 -3.53
C THR A 39 -6.81 16.51 -2.55
N SER A 40 -6.88 16.21 -1.26
CA SER A 40 -7.27 17.15 -0.22
C SER A 40 -6.10 17.89 0.44
N HIS A 41 -6.35 19.09 0.96
CA HIS A 41 -5.43 19.72 1.91
C HIS A 41 -5.39 18.93 3.21
N MET A 42 -4.20 18.70 3.76
CA MET A 42 -4.05 18.13 5.09
C MET A 42 -3.91 19.25 6.13
N ALA A 43 -4.80 19.23 7.14
CA ALA A 43 -4.80 20.23 8.21
C ALA A 43 -3.60 20.08 9.17
N ASP A 44 -2.97 18.91 9.20
CA ASP A 44 -1.78 18.63 9.98
C ASP A 44 -0.74 18.02 9.03
N PRO A 45 0.24 18.79 8.55
CA PRO A 45 1.37 18.24 7.83
C PRO A 45 2.08 17.31 8.82
N ALA A 46 1.91 16.01 8.64
CA ALA A 46 2.63 15.01 9.42
C ALA A 46 4.09 15.45 9.52
N ARG A 47 4.56 15.69 10.73
CA ARG A 47 5.91 16.15 11.04
C ARG A 47 6.94 15.24 10.38
N GLY A 48 7.52 15.67 9.27
CA GLY A 48 8.50 14.93 8.52
C GLY A 48 8.89 15.73 7.29
N HIS A 49 10.00 16.45 7.38
CA HIS A 49 10.47 17.41 6.38
C HIS A 49 10.90 16.78 5.05
N ASP A 50 11.12 15.46 5.00
CA ASP A 50 11.77 14.80 3.84
C ASP A 50 10.82 14.41 2.70
N LEU A 51 9.52 14.59 2.88
CA LEU A 51 8.52 14.21 1.87
C LEU A 51 8.12 15.35 0.92
N ALA A 52 8.38 16.58 1.30
CA ALA A 52 8.06 17.76 0.48
C ALA A 52 8.83 17.76 -0.85
N GLU A 53 10.07 17.29 -0.86
CA GLU A 53 10.89 17.24 -2.07
C GLU A 53 10.46 16.15 -3.05
N LEU A 54 9.89 15.03 -2.56
CA LEU A 54 9.51 13.90 -3.41
C LEU A 54 8.09 14.01 -3.98
N ALA A 55 7.22 14.82 -3.40
CA ALA A 55 5.78 14.70 -3.62
C ALA A 55 5.11 15.90 -4.27
N GLU A 56 5.75 17.05 -4.33
CA GLU A 56 5.04 18.26 -4.76
C GLU A 56 5.78 19.00 -5.86
N ASN A 57 5.58 18.55 -7.10
CA ASN A 57 5.57 19.51 -8.18
C ASN A 57 4.22 20.25 -8.09
N PRO A 58 4.18 21.54 -7.63
CA PRO A 58 2.92 22.25 -7.40
C PRO A 58 2.06 22.38 -8.66
N SER A 59 2.67 22.28 -9.84
CA SER A 59 1.96 22.31 -11.11
C SER A 59 1.21 21.02 -11.43
N LEU A 60 1.44 19.95 -10.68
CA LEU A 60 0.85 18.63 -10.95
C LEU A 60 -0.07 18.17 -9.82
N VAL A 61 -0.05 18.79 -8.65
CA VAL A 61 -0.88 18.41 -7.50
C VAL A 61 -1.84 19.52 -7.11
N HIS A 62 -3.12 19.31 -7.42
CA HIS A 62 -4.21 20.21 -7.07
C HIS A 62 -4.86 19.77 -5.75
N ARG A 63 -4.91 20.63 -4.76
CA ARG A 63 -5.53 20.34 -3.47
C ARG A 63 -6.87 21.03 -3.33
N VAL A 64 -7.91 20.25 -2.98
CA VAL A 64 -9.29 20.74 -2.79
C VAL A 64 -9.82 20.35 -1.41
N GLY A 65 -10.59 21.24 -0.79
CA GLY A 65 -11.16 20.99 0.54
C GLY A 65 -10.10 20.69 1.61
N THR A 66 -10.52 20.04 2.70
CA THR A 66 -9.66 19.70 3.84
C THR A 66 -9.85 18.24 4.23
N SER A 67 -8.77 17.50 4.37
CA SER A 67 -8.78 16.11 4.82
C SER A 67 -9.10 16.04 6.31
N ARG A 68 -10.08 15.20 6.67
CA ARG A 68 -10.42 14.88 8.05
C ARG A 68 -10.29 13.37 8.27
N VAL A 69 -9.80 13.02 9.46
CA VAL A 69 -9.70 11.62 9.87
C VAL A 69 -11.04 11.19 10.47
N ILE A 70 -11.56 10.07 10.01
CA ILE A 70 -12.71 9.39 10.62
C ILE A 70 -12.34 7.96 10.98
N TYR A 71 -12.91 7.43 12.05
CA TYR A 71 -12.76 6.01 12.39
C TYR A 71 -13.88 5.23 11.68
N SER A 72 -13.53 4.31 10.80
CA SER A 72 -14.47 3.50 10.04
C SER A 72 -13.96 2.09 9.83
N ALA A 73 -14.82 1.10 10.02
CA ALA A 73 -14.54 -0.33 9.77
C ALA A 73 -13.24 -0.86 10.45
N GLY A 74 -12.93 -0.36 11.66
CA GLY A 74 -11.75 -0.79 12.43
C GLY A 74 -10.43 -0.14 11.99
N SER A 75 -10.49 0.94 11.19
CA SER A 75 -9.31 1.68 10.73
C SER A 75 -9.61 3.18 10.65
N PHE A 76 -8.55 3.98 10.66
CA PHE A 76 -8.65 5.40 10.40
C PHE A 76 -8.74 5.64 8.88
N ALA A 77 -9.88 6.10 8.42
CA ALA A 77 -10.11 6.54 7.06
C ALA A 77 -9.99 8.06 6.96
N ARG A 78 -9.80 8.57 5.74
CA ARG A 78 -9.82 10.01 5.46
C ARG A 78 -10.98 10.34 4.57
N VAL A 79 -11.60 11.48 4.82
CA VAL A 79 -12.64 12.07 4.00
C VAL A 79 -12.31 13.54 3.76
N THR A 80 -12.62 14.03 2.58
CA THR A 80 -12.44 15.45 2.25
C THR A 80 -13.72 16.22 2.57
N THR A 81 -13.59 17.26 3.35
CA THR A 81 -14.69 18.20 3.64
C THR A 81 -14.41 19.54 2.99
N GLY A 82 -15.44 20.18 2.46
CA GLY A 82 -15.27 21.50 1.83
C GLY A 82 -16.55 21.96 1.16
N ARG A 83 -16.63 23.28 0.96
CA ARG A 83 -17.75 23.88 0.20
C ARG A 83 -17.42 23.85 -1.28
N HIS A 84 -18.41 23.57 -2.12
CA HIS A 84 -18.31 23.62 -3.58
C HIS A 84 -17.21 22.72 -4.20
N LEU A 85 -16.90 21.56 -3.59
CA LEU A 85 -15.85 20.62 -4.09
C LEU A 85 -16.09 20.26 -5.56
N ARG A 86 -17.34 19.96 -5.96
CA ARG A 86 -17.67 19.65 -7.37
C ARG A 86 -17.27 20.78 -8.30
N ARG A 87 -17.56 22.05 -7.94
CA ARG A 87 -17.20 23.22 -8.74
C ARG A 87 -15.70 23.42 -8.82
N GLN A 88 -14.97 23.21 -7.72
CA GLN A 88 -13.50 23.31 -7.69
C GLN A 88 -12.86 22.23 -8.59
N ILE A 89 -13.30 20.97 -8.45
CA ILE A 89 -12.78 19.87 -9.29
C ILE A 89 -13.10 20.13 -10.76
N ARG A 90 -14.34 20.51 -11.08
CA ARG A 90 -14.74 20.84 -12.46
C ARG A 90 -13.85 21.92 -13.07
N ALA A 91 -13.56 23.00 -12.32
CA ALA A 91 -12.69 24.08 -12.79
C ALA A 91 -11.27 23.57 -13.09
N ILE A 92 -10.70 22.70 -12.24
CA ILE A 92 -9.40 22.07 -12.47
C ILE A 92 -9.43 21.22 -13.73
N LEU A 93 -10.45 20.36 -13.90
CA LEU A 93 -10.59 19.50 -15.07
C LEU A 93 -10.65 20.30 -16.38
N GLN A 94 -11.35 21.44 -16.38
CA GLN A 94 -11.43 22.34 -17.52
C GLN A 94 -10.11 23.05 -17.79
N GLN A 95 -9.49 23.63 -16.74
CA GLN A 95 -8.21 24.35 -16.83
C GLN A 95 -7.10 23.44 -17.37
N GLU A 96 -7.05 22.21 -16.90
CA GLU A 96 -6.06 21.21 -17.30
C GLU A 96 -6.43 20.46 -18.57
N SER A 97 -7.58 20.76 -19.20
CA SER A 97 -8.08 20.07 -20.41
C SER A 97 -7.99 18.56 -20.28
N ILE A 98 -8.59 18.00 -19.22
CA ILE A 98 -8.49 16.57 -18.89
C ILE A 98 -9.35 15.72 -19.83
N ASP A 99 -8.74 14.65 -20.38
CA ASP A 99 -9.41 13.67 -21.25
C ASP A 99 -10.08 12.56 -20.46
N LEU A 100 -9.53 12.20 -19.28
CA LEU A 100 -9.98 11.08 -18.47
C LEU A 100 -9.76 11.34 -16.98
N VAL A 101 -10.74 11.00 -16.15
CA VAL A 101 -10.62 11.02 -14.68
C VAL A 101 -10.46 9.59 -14.18
N HIS A 102 -9.41 9.34 -13.37
CA HIS A 102 -9.21 8.06 -12.68
C HIS A 102 -9.33 8.25 -11.16
N VAL A 103 -10.36 7.66 -10.58
CA VAL A 103 -10.65 7.75 -9.15
C VAL A 103 -10.04 6.57 -8.39
N HIS A 104 -9.19 6.83 -7.41
CA HIS A 104 -8.63 5.82 -6.53
C HIS A 104 -9.36 5.74 -5.20
N GLY A 105 -9.92 4.57 -4.90
CA GLY A 105 -10.79 4.32 -3.76
C GLY A 105 -12.25 4.09 -4.16
N GLY A 106 -12.56 4.16 -5.45
CA GLY A 106 -13.88 3.85 -6.00
C GLY A 106 -14.99 4.71 -5.40
N LEU A 107 -15.92 4.07 -4.69
CA LEU A 107 -17.09 4.72 -4.08
C LEU A 107 -16.81 5.30 -2.67
N ASN A 108 -15.57 5.67 -2.36
CA ASN A 108 -15.26 6.34 -1.10
C ASN A 108 -16.04 7.65 -0.96
N PRO A 109 -16.56 7.96 0.22
CA PRO A 109 -17.26 9.22 0.45
C PRO A 109 -16.33 10.40 0.16
N THR A 110 -16.91 11.47 -0.39
CA THR A 110 -16.35 12.73 -0.84
C THR A 110 -15.65 12.67 -2.19
N LEU A 111 -14.32 12.69 -2.33
CA LEU A 111 -13.70 12.81 -3.66
C LEU A 111 -14.08 11.66 -4.60
N GLY A 112 -14.18 10.43 -4.07
CA GLY A 112 -14.62 9.26 -4.84
C GLY A 112 -16.02 9.37 -5.44
N LEU A 113 -16.90 10.17 -4.83
CA LEU A 113 -18.27 10.40 -5.32
C LEU A 113 -18.42 11.73 -6.07
N VAL A 114 -17.68 12.76 -5.66
CA VAL A 114 -17.81 14.13 -6.20
C VAL A 114 -17.06 14.29 -7.52
N ALA A 115 -15.89 13.66 -7.66
CA ALA A 115 -15.11 13.78 -8.90
C ALA A 115 -15.81 13.17 -10.12
N PRO A 116 -16.45 11.99 -10.05
CA PRO A 116 -17.26 11.48 -11.16
C PRO A 116 -18.43 12.39 -11.55
N GLU A 117 -19.05 13.08 -10.56
CA GLU A 117 -20.10 14.06 -10.86
C GLU A 117 -19.56 15.29 -11.57
N ALA A 118 -18.37 15.78 -11.16
CA ALA A 118 -17.70 16.91 -11.82
C ALA A 118 -17.23 16.56 -13.24
N ALA A 119 -16.75 15.33 -13.44
CA ALA A 119 -16.37 14.81 -14.75
C ALA A 119 -17.60 14.66 -15.67
N GLY A 120 -18.71 14.14 -15.17
CA GLY A 120 -19.97 14.01 -15.91
C GLY A 120 -20.56 15.35 -16.36
N ASP A 121 -20.30 16.47 -15.66
CA ASP A 121 -20.69 17.81 -16.13
C ASP A 121 -19.93 18.28 -17.38
N LEU A 122 -18.87 17.56 -17.75
CA LEU A 122 -17.95 17.88 -18.85
C LEU A 122 -17.86 16.74 -19.87
N ASP A 123 -18.71 15.72 -19.73
CA ASP A 123 -18.69 14.50 -20.55
C ASP A 123 -17.34 13.76 -20.55
N ILE A 124 -16.53 13.94 -19.47
CA ILE A 124 -15.24 13.29 -19.32
C ILE A 124 -15.47 11.87 -18.75
N PRO A 125 -14.95 10.81 -19.40
CA PRO A 125 -15.09 9.45 -18.90
C PRO A 125 -14.32 9.23 -17.61
N VAL A 126 -14.85 8.33 -16.76
CA VAL A 126 -14.30 8.03 -15.44
C VAL A 126 -13.92 6.56 -15.35
N VAL A 127 -12.70 6.30 -14.90
CA VAL A 127 -12.21 4.97 -14.46
C VAL A 127 -12.11 4.96 -12.94
N ALA A 128 -12.41 3.84 -12.31
CA ALA A 128 -12.26 3.70 -10.85
C ALA A 128 -11.37 2.52 -10.49
N THR A 129 -10.41 2.71 -9.58
CA THR A 129 -9.63 1.62 -8.97
C THR A 129 -10.01 1.45 -7.51
N PHE A 130 -10.38 0.22 -7.16
CA PHE A 130 -10.72 -0.20 -5.80
C PHE A 130 -9.51 -0.82 -5.12
N HIS A 131 -9.11 -0.28 -3.96
CA HIS A 131 -7.93 -0.71 -3.21
C HIS A 131 -8.26 -1.42 -1.89
N SER A 132 -9.50 -1.32 -1.40
CA SER A 132 -9.83 -1.75 -0.05
C SER A 132 -10.55 -3.09 -0.03
N TRP A 133 -10.02 -4.03 0.76
CA TRP A 133 -10.74 -5.23 1.14
C TRP A 133 -11.44 -5.04 2.49
N PHE A 134 -12.67 -5.54 2.60
CA PHE A 134 -13.43 -5.58 3.85
C PHE A 134 -14.32 -6.84 3.88
N ARG A 135 -14.59 -7.34 5.09
CA ARG A 135 -15.38 -8.56 5.25
C ARG A 135 -16.86 -8.31 4.97
N ARG A 136 -17.43 -7.26 5.56
CA ARG A 136 -18.82 -6.80 5.37
C ARG A 136 -18.88 -5.29 5.62
N SER A 137 -19.83 -4.62 4.98
CA SER A 137 -20.08 -3.19 5.15
C SER A 137 -21.60 -2.95 5.22
N ALA A 138 -22.08 -2.51 6.38
CA ALA A 138 -23.48 -2.12 6.56
C ALA A 138 -23.84 -0.91 5.67
N LEU A 139 -22.93 0.04 5.49
CA LEU A 139 -23.12 1.20 4.63
C LEU A 139 -23.29 0.80 3.16
N CYS A 140 -22.42 -0.10 2.65
CA CYS A 140 -22.56 -0.62 1.29
C CYS A 140 -23.89 -1.36 1.12
N TRP A 141 -24.32 -2.13 2.11
CA TRP A 141 -25.59 -2.84 2.05
C TRP A 141 -26.77 -1.87 2.05
N LEU A 142 -26.79 -0.88 2.95
CA LEU A 142 -27.87 0.09 3.09
C LEU A 142 -28.03 0.96 1.84
N PHE A 143 -26.92 1.44 1.31
CA PHE A 143 -26.89 2.37 0.18
C PHE A 143 -26.62 1.70 -1.17
N ARG A 144 -26.69 0.34 -1.26
CA ARG A 144 -26.29 -0.42 -2.45
C ARG A 144 -26.89 0.09 -3.75
N GLY A 145 -28.20 0.43 -3.77
CA GLY A 145 -28.89 0.91 -4.97
C GLY A 145 -28.41 2.28 -5.44
N ALA A 146 -28.19 3.21 -4.50
CA ALA A 146 -27.67 4.54 -4.84
C ALA A 146 -26.21 4.49 -5.26
N LEU A 147 -25.41 3.67 -4.60
CA LEU A 147 -23.99 3.48 -4.94
C LEU A 147 -23.83 2.71 -6.27
N GLN A 148 -24.69 1.73 -6.57
CA GLN A 148 -24.70 1.06 -7.86
C GLN A 148 -24.94 2.04 -9.00
N LYS A 149 -25.96 2.90 -8.90
CA LYS A 149 -26.25 3.92 -9.92
C LYS A 149 -25.06 4.86 -10.17
N ARG A 150 -24.23 5.08 -9.16
CA ARG A 150 -22.99 5.88 -9.31
C ARG A 150 -21.89 5.06 -9.97
N LEU A 151 -21.73 3.78 -9.60
CA LEU A 151 -20.78 2.88 -10.20
C LEU A 151 -21.06 2.65 -11.69
N ASP A 152 -22.33 2.54 -12.09
CA ASP A 152 -22.77 2.36 -13.47
C ASP A 152 -22.37 3.52 -14.41
N ARG A 153 -21.94 4.65 -13.85
CA ARG A 153 -21.44 5.81 -14.63
C ARG A 153 -19.94 5.73 -14.92
N HIS A 154 -19.23 4.77 -14.35
CA HIS A 154 -17.82 4.58 -14.63
C HIS A 154 -17.65 3.80 -15.92
N ALA A 155 -16.77 4.28 -16.81
CA ALA A 155 -16.47 3.63 -18.08
C ALA A 155 -15.68 2.32 -17.91
N ALA A 156 -14.89 2.21 -16.80
CA ALA A 156 -14.20 0.99 -16.44
C ALA A 156 -13.98 0.92 -14.91
N VAL A 157 -13.94 -0.31 -14.37
CA VAL A 157 -13.78 -0.57 -12.95
C VAL A 157 -12.63 -1.55 -12.73
N ILE A 158 -11.60 -1.10 -12.04
CA ILE A 158 -10.39 -1.87 -11.71
C ILE A 158 -10.41 -2.25 -10.22
N ALA A 159 -9.95 -3.45 -9.92
CA ALA A 159 -9.65 -3.90 -8.56
C ALA A 159 -8.20 -4.36 -8.48
N VAL A 160 -7.51 -4.04 -7.37
CA VAL A 160 -6.09 -4.40 -7.21
C VAL A 160 -5.85 -5.87 -6.90
N SER A 161 -6.91 -6.65 -6.65
CA SER A 161 -6.81 -8.08 -6.32
C SER A 161 -8.18 -8.76 -6.36
N ARG A 162 -8.20 -10.09 -6.50
CA ARG A 162 -9.42 -10.89 -6.44
C ARG A 162 -10.17 -10.71 -5.11
N PRO A 163 -9.52 -10.70 -3.91
CA PRO A 163 -10.21 -10.41 -2.65
C PRO A 163 -10.93 -9.07 -2.63
N VAL A 164 -10.40 -8.05 -3.31
CA VAL A 164 -11.07 -6.75 -3.44
C VAL A 164 -12.33 -6.89 -4.31
N VAL A 165 -12.26 -7.62 -5.43
CA VAL A 165 -13.46 -7.94 -6.25
C VAL A 165 -14.49 -8.64 -5.40
N GLU A 166 -14.13 -9.74 -4.71
CA GLU A 166 -15.05 -10.53 -3.88
C GLU A 166 -15.71 -9.71 -2.76
N ALA A 167 -14.98 -8.76 -2.18
CA ALA A 167 -15.53 -7.89 -1.14
C ALA A 167 -16.62 -6.95 -1.69
N HIS A 168 -16.42 -6.40 -2.89
CA HIS A 168 -17.31 -5.42 -3.50
C HIS A 168 -18.43 -6.08 -4.32
N ALA A 169 -18.20 -7.19 -5.00
CA ALA A 169 -19.18 -7.92 -5.79
C ALA A 169 -20.34 -8.48 -4.96
N ARG A 170 -20.23 -8.53 -3.63
CA ARG A 170 -21.34 -8.82 -2.71
C ARG A 170 -22.42 -7.73 -2.71
N TYR A 171 -22.07 -6.52 -3.13
CA TYR A 171 -22.93 -5.35 -3.07
C TYR A 171 -23.18 -4.73 -4.44
N PHE A 172 -22.19 -4.85 -5.36
CA PHE A 172 -22.15 -4.15 -6.63
C PHE A 172 -21.86 -5.08 -7.80
N ARG A 173 -22.51 -4.80 -8.93
CA ARG A 173 -22.26 -5.46 -10.21
C ARG A 173 -21.40 -4.55 -11.07
N ALA A 174 -20.31 -5.08 -11.62
CA ALA A 174 -19.47 -4.38 -12.59
C ALA A 174 -18.63 -5.42 -13.35
N ASP A 175 -18.13 -5.04 -14.50
CA ASP A 175 -17.10 -5.79 -15.23
C ASP A 175 -15.74 -5.46 -14.60
N TRP A 176 -15.38 -6.25 -13.58
CA TRP A 176 -14.18 -6.03 -12.79
C TRP A 176 -12.93 -6.45 -13.53
N GLU A 177 -12.03 -5.52 -13.77
CA GLU A 177 -10.68 -5.82 -14.25
C GLU A 177 -9.72 -5.91 -13.06
N ILE A 178 -8.89 -6.95 -13.01
CA ILE A 178 -7.89 -7.09 -11.95
C ILE A 178 -6.56 -6.61 -12.47
N ILE A 179 -6.16 -5.41 -12.02
CA ILE A 179 -4.83 -4.85 -12.28
C ILE A 179 -4.17 -4.59 -10.92
N PRO A 180 -3.09 -5.31 -10.60
CA PRO A 180 -2.46 -5.25 -9.29
C PRO A 180 -1.75 -3.92 -9.05
N ASN A 181 -1.32 -3.68 -7.80
CA ASN A 181 -0.41 -2.58 -7.54
C ASN A 181 0.97 -2.88 -8.11
N GLY A 182 1.63 -1.86 -8.66
CA GLY A 182 3.01 -1.95 -9.14
C GLY A 182 4.04 -1.68 -8.04
N VAL A 183 5.28 -2.06 -8.32
CA VAL A 183 6.47 -1.72 -7.54
C VAL A 183 7.52 -1.06 -8.44
N ASP A 184 8.20 -0.03 -7.92
CA ASP A 184 9.33 0.61 -8.60
C ASP A 184 10.59 -0.23 -8.39
N THR A 185 10.89 -1.11 -9.35
CA THR A 185 12.03 -2.04 -9.30
C THR A 185 13.39 -1.36 -9.56
N GLU A 186 13.40 -0.11 -9.96
CA GLU A 186 14.63 0.69 -10.06
C GLU A 186 14.98 1.29 -8.70
N PHE A 187 13.97 1.75 -7.97
CA PHE A 187 14.13 2.27 -6.62
C PHE A 187 14.29 1.14 -5.59
N PHE A 188 13.38 0.15 -5.61
CA PHE A 188 13.47 -1.06 -4.79
C PHE A 188 14.27 -2.13 -5.55
N ARG A 189 15.53 -2.25 -5.23
CA ARG A 189 16.45 -3.25 -5.82
C ARG A 189 17.46 -3.71 -4.77
N PRO A 190 18.07 -4.87 -4.96
CA PRO A 190 19.14 -5.29 -4.08
C PRO A 190 20.26 -4.25 -4.05
N ASN A 191 20.59 -3.75 -2.86
CA ASN A 191 21.65 -2.74 -2.69
C ASN A 191 22.91 -3.43 -2.14
N GLY A 192 23.71 -4.00 -3.06
CA GLY A 192 24.93 -4.72 -2.70
C GLY A 192 24.75 -6.24 -2.55
N ALA A 193 25.75 -6.89 -1.98
CA ALA A 193 25.70 -8.30 -1.59
C ALA A 193 24.59 -8.53 -0.54
N ALA A 194 24.11 -9.76 -0.42
CA ALA A 194 23.23 -10.14 0.70
C ALA A 194 23.86 -9.64 2.00
N PRO A 195 23.02 -9.22 2.98
CA PRO A 195 23.56 -8.66 4.22
C PRO A 195 24.62 -9.60 4.79
N GLU A 196 25.83 -9.09 4.95
CA GLU A 196 26.84 -9.84 5.68
C GLU A 196 26.38 -9.94 7.13
N PRO A 197 26.48 -11.12 7.75
CA PRO A 197 26.15 -11.28 9.15
C PRO A 197 27.02 -10.29 9.94
N THR A 198 26.44 -9.25 10.50
CA THR A 198 27.15 -8.34 11.38
C THR A 198 27.54 -9.13 12.64
N ASN A 199 28.78 -9.58 12.74
CA ASN A 199 29.34 -10.35 13.86
C ASN A 199 28.56 -11.62 14.26
N GLY A 200 27.98 -12.34 13.28
CA GLY A 200 27.19 -13.57 13.53
C GLY A 200 25.75 -13.35 13.94
N GLY A 201 25.28 -12.11 14.00
CA GLY A 201 23.88 -11.77 14.32
C GLY A 201 22.99 -11.67 13.08
N HIS A 202 21.68 -11.78 13.29
CA HIS A 202 20.67 -11.66 12.24
C HIS A 202 19.88 -10.35 12.35
N ASN A 203 19.52 -9.76 11.21
CA ASN A 203 18.70 -8.56 11.11
C ASN A 203 17.28 -8.91 10.63
N LEU A 204 16.31 -8.74 11.49
CA LEU A 204 14.89 -8.82 11.18
C LEU A 204 14.33 -7.42 10.92
N LEU A 205 13.43 -7.27 9.97
CA LEU A 205 12.77 -6.02 9.67
C LEU A 205 11.26 -6.15 9.80
N PHE A 206 10.64 -5.26 10.57
CA PHE A 206 9.23 -4.91 10.49
C PHE A 206 9.13 -3.51 9.87
N LEU A 207 8.28 -3.33 8.85
CA LEU A 207 8.00 -2.03 8.27
C LEU A 207 6.50 -1.81 8.16
N GLY A 208 5.98 -0.80 8.85
CA GLY A 208 4.56 -0.49 8.81
C GLY A 208 4.14 0.53 9.87
N ARG A 209 2.89 0.99 9.77
CA ARG A 209 2.32 1.88 10.77
C ARG A 209 2.15 1.14 12.10
N LEU A 210 2.49 1.79 13.21
CA LEU A 210 2.38 1.23 14.54
C LEU A 210 0.92 1.32 15.03
N ASP A 211 0.08 0.42 14.50
CA ASP A 211 -1.31 0.23 14.89
C ASP A 211 -1.61 -1.27 15.11
N PRO A 212 -2.69 -1.64 15.82
CA PRO A 212 -2.97 -3.04 16.19
C PRO A 212 -3.11 -3.97 14.97
N ARG A 213 -3.58 -3.44 13.84
CA ARG A 213 -3.81 -4.23 12.62
C ARG A 213 -2.51 -4.79 12.04
N ASN A 214 -1.39 -4.11 12.26
CA ASN A 214 -0.10 -4.50 11.69
C ASN A 214 0.65 -5.53 12.53
N GLY A 215 0.13 -5.91 13.73
CA GLY A 215 0.53 -7.11 14.46
C GLY A 215 1.94 -7.08 15.07
N LEU A 216 2.54 -5.90 15.31
CA LEU A 216 3.87 -5.81 15.89
C LEU A 216 3.94 -6.46 17.28
N ASP A 217 2.87 -6.41 18.05
CA ASP A 217 2.73 -7.11 19.35
C ASP A 217 3.01 -8.61 19.27
N THR A 218 2.56 -9.26 18.19
CA THR A 218 2.81 -10.68 17.93
C THR A 218 4.30 -10.95 17.72
N LEU A 219 5.00 -10.10 16.94
CA LEU A 219 6.45 -10.25 16.76
C LEU A 219 7.22 -9.99 18.05
N LEU A 220 6.85 -8.94 18.80
CA LEU A 220 7.48 -8.64 20.08
C LEU A 220 7.29 -9.79 21.07
N ALA A 221 6.16 -10.52 21.01
CA ALA A 221 5.93 -11.70 21.84
C ALA A 221 6.74 -12.92 21.37
N ALA A 222 7.07 -13.02 20.08
CA ALA A 222 7.89 -14.09 19.51
C ALA A 222 9.39 -13.93 19.80
N MET A 223 9.88 -12.68 19.96
CA MET A 223 11.30 -12.37 20.07
C MET A 223 12.04 -13.13 21.19
N PRO A 224 11.52 -13.31 22.41
CA PRO A 224 12.26 -14.06 23.46
C PRO A 224 12.66 -15.47 23.02
N LYS A 225 11.78 -16.21 22.33
CA LYS A 225 12.07 -17.55 21.81
C LYS A 225 13.10 -17.50 20.66
N VAL A 226 13.03 -16.49 19.78
CA VAL A 226 14.03 -16.28 18.73
C VAL A 226 15.41 -16.00 19.34
N LEU A 227 15.50 -15.11 20.33
CA LEU A 227 16.74 -14.73 21.01
C LEU A 227 17.33 -15.89 21.82
N ALA A 228 16.52 -16.79 22.36
CA ALA A 228 17.01 -18.00 23.03
C ALA A 228 17.79 -18.89 22.07
N ARG A 229 17.46 -18.89 20.76
CA ARG A 229 18.15 -19.71 19.73
C ARG A 229 19.24 -18.96 18.99
N PHE A 230 19.02 -17.64 18.75
CA PHE A 230 19.93 -16.72 18.06
C PHE A 230 20.09 -15.43 18.87
N PRO A 231 20.96 -15.40 19.90
CA PRO A 231 21.05 -14.30 20.85
C PRO A 231 21.40 -12.94 20.24
N ASP A 232 22.15 -12.93 19.14
CA ASP A 232 22.60 -11.70 18.48
C ASP A 232 21.62 -11.18 17.42
N THR A 233 20.39 -11.75 17.37
CA THR A 233 19.34 -11.29 16.45
C THR A 233 18.81 -9.93 16.88
N ARG A 234 18.64 -9.03 15.93
CA ARG A 234 18.04 -7.70 16.13
C ARG A 234 16.77 -7.56 15.29
N LEU A 235 15.71 -7.00 15.90
CA LEU A 235 14.51 -6.58 15.20
C LEU A 235 14.53 -5.05 14.98
N THR A 236 14.61 -4.62 13.74
CA THR A 236 14.44 -3.22 13.35
C THR A 236 12.97 -2.96 13.07
N VAL A 237 12.38 -1.99 13.78
CA VAL A 237 10.99 -1.55 13.62
C VAL A 237 10.99 -0.20 12.90
N ALA A 238 10.66 -0.22 11.62
CA ALA A 238 10.55 0.97 10.77
C ALA A 238 9.08 1.39 10.63
N GLY A 239 8.78 2.60 11.04
CA GLY A 239 7.44 3.17 11.02
C GLY A 239 7.11 3.97 12.27
N ASP A 240 5.91 4.54 12.28
CA ASP A 240 5.43 5.36 13.37
C ASP A 240 3.92 5.17 13.56
N GLY A 241 3.39 5.56 14.71
CA GLY A 241 1.97 5.47 14.99
C GLY A 241 1.63 5.70 16.48
N PRO A 242 0.34 5.79 16.80
CA PRO A 242 -0.11 6.15 18.13
C PRO A 242 0.29 5.14 19.21
N LEU A 243 0.56 3.89 18.84
CA LEU A 243 0.95 2.83 19.78
C LEU A 243 2.46 2.70 19.97
N ARG A 244 3.28 3.58 19.38
CA ARG A 244 4.74 3.53 19.52
C ARG A 244 5.21 3.45 20.99
N PRO A 245 4.74 4.30 21.93
CA PRO A 245 5.18 4.22 23.32
C PRO A 245 4.80 2.91 24.03
N LEU A 246 3.70 2.29 23.61
CA LEU A 246 3.30 0.98 24.13
C LEU A 246 4.25 -0.11 23.62
N TYR A 247 4.55 -0.12 22.32
CA TYR A 247 5.43 -1.13 21.72
C TYR A 247 6.87 -1.00 22.20
N GLU A 248 7.39 0.20 22.42
CA GLU A 248 8.71 0.43 23.02
C GLU A 248 8.80 -0.15 24.43
N ARG A 249 7.76 0.03 25.26
CA ARG A 249 7.68 -0.59 26.61
C ARG A 249 7.60 -2.11 26.52
N MET A 250 6.81 -2.65 25.60
CA MET A 250 6.72 -4.10 25.38
C MET A 250 8.05 -4.70 24.94
N ALA A 251 8.79 -4.02 24.07
CA ALA A 251 10.11 -4.46 23.61
C ALA A 251 11.13 -4.46 24.76
N ALA A 252 11.17 -3.39 25.55
CA ALA A 252 12.08 -3.29 26.71
C ALA A 252 11.84 -4.41 27.75
N SER A 253 10.60 -4.82 27.97
CA SER A 253 10.26 -5.90 28.92
C SER A 253 10.58 -7.31 28.42
N ARG A 254 10.95 -7.48 27.14
CA ARG A 254 11.11 -8.79 26.48
C ARG A 254 12.52 -9.08 25.95
N GLY A 255 13.54 -8.41 26.47
CA GLY A 255 14.94 -8.71 26.15
C GLY A 255 15.66 -7.73 25.25
N GLY A 256 15.00 -6.65 24.78
CA GLY A 256 15.68 -5.42 24.35
C GLY A 256 16.38 -5.37 22.99
N ASN A 257 16.49 -6.46 22.22
CA ASN A 257 17.13 -6.41 20.89
C ASN A 257 16.20 -5.87 19.80
N VAL A 258 15.45 -4.81 20.12
CA VAL A 258 14.50 -4.15 19.21
C VAL A 258 14.85 -2.68 19.06
N THR A 259 15.02 -2.20 17.83
CA THR A 259 15.35 -0.81 17.53
C THR A 259 14.22 -0.14 16.76
N PHE A 260 13.65 0.93 17.30
CA PHE A 260 12.62 1.74 16.64
C PHE A 260 13.26 2.92 15.90
N VAL A 261 13.29 2.86 14.57
CA VAL A 261 13.97 3.87 13.73
C VAL A 261 13.03 4.98 13.23
N GLY A 262 11.73 4.89 13.53
CA GLY A 262 10.75 5.86 13.05
C GLY A 262 10.44 5.68 11.55
N ARG A 263 9.99 6.74 10.90
CA ARG A 263 9.63 6.73 9.47
C ARG A 263 10.88 6.71 8.60
N VAL A 264 10.95 5.82 7.63
CA VAL A 264 12.15 5.58 6.79
C VAL A 264 11.95 5.89 5.30
N ASN A 265 10.87 6.49 4.92
CA ASN A 265 10.49 6.98 3.57
C ASN A 265 11.44 6.56 2.41
N GLY A 266 12.35 7.46 1.99
CA GLY A 266 13.31 7.24 0.92
C GLY A 266 14.36 6.16 1.20
N ASP A 267 14.63 5.85 2.46
CA ASP A 267 15.62 4.83 2.87
C ASP A 267 15.04 3.41 2.90
N ARG A 268 13.76 3.21 2.61
CA ARG A 268 13.12 1.88 2.63
C ARG A 268 13.93 0.79 1.92
N PRO A 269 14.47 1.01 0.70
CA PRO A 269 15.27 -0.01 0.00
C PRO A 269 16.48 -0.48 0.80
N ARG A 270 17.15 0.44 1.51
CA ARG A 270 18.30 0.11 2.37
C ARG A 270 17.88 -0.82 3.51
N TYR A 271 16.78 -0.51 4.21
CA TYR A 271 16.30 -1.35 5.31
C TYR A 271 15.90 -2.74 4.83
N TYR A 272 15.19 -2.85 3.70
CA TYR A 272 14.87 -4.15 3.12
C TYR A 272 16.15 -4.92 2.74
N SER A 273 17.07 -4.31 2.00
CA SER A 273 18.29 -5.00 1.54
C SER A 273 19.23 -5.43 2.67
N GLN A 274 19.19 -4.75 3.82
CA GLN A 274 19.99 -5.08 5.00
C GLN A 274 19.33 -6.11 5.93
N ALA A 275 18.11 -6.52 5.65
CA ALA A 275 17.40 -7.49 6.47
C ALA A 275 17.60 -8.93 5.97
N ASP A 276 17.88 -9.86 6.88
CA ASP A 276 17.84 -11.29 6.61
C ASP A 276 16.44 -11.78 6.33
N LEU A 277 15.44 -11.19 7.03
CA LEU A 277 14.02 -11.48 6.87
C LEU A 277 13.19 -10.21 7.03
N TYR A 278 12.23 -10.03 6.15
CA TYR A 278 11.13 -9.07 6.33
C TYR A 278 9.93 -9.78 6.96
N LEU A 279 9.44 -9.25 8.10
CA LEU A 279 8.36 -9.83 8.89
C LEU A 279 7.10 -8.96 8.78
N CYS A 280 6.02 -9.52 8.22
CA CYS A 280 4.77 -8.79 8.03
C CYS A 280 3.59 -9.51 8.74
N PRO A 281 3.41 -9.31 10.07
CA PRO A 281 2.38 -9.97 10.87
C PRO A 281 1.00 -9.32 10.75
N THR A 282 0.79 -8.53 9.70
CA THR A 282 -0.46 -7.82 9.42
C THR A 282 -1.66 -8.75 9.44
N THR A 283 -2.69 -8.41 10.21
CA THR A 283 -3.90 -9.24 10.37
C THR A 283 -4.93 -9.03 9.27
N LYS A 284 -4.79 -7.95 8.49
CA LYS A 284 -5.73 -7.59 7.42
C LYS A 284 -5.04 -6.71 6.36
N ALA A 285 -4.97 -7.20 5.14
CA ALA A 285 -4.48 -6.46 3.98
C ALA A 285 -5.31 -6.77 2.74
N SER A 286 -5.32 -5.84 1.79
CA SER A 286 -5.99 -6.01 0.49
C SER A 286 -5.07 -6.61 -0.56
N PHE A 287 -3.75 -6.36 -0.47
CA PHE A 287 -2.77 -6.76 -1.47
C PHE A 287 -1.39 -7.01 -0.84
N GLY A 288 -0.69 -5.97 -0.35
CA GLY A 288 0.64 -6.11 0.26
C GLY A 288 1.77 -5.47 -0.55
N ILE A 289 1.70 -4.15 -0.82
CA ILE A 289 2.76 -3.41 -1.53
C ILE A 289 4.13 -3.59 -0.85
N THR A 290 4.19 -3.58 0.47
CA THR A 290 5.44 -3.76 1.22
C THR A 290 6.08 -5.14 1.01
N LEU A 291 5.29 -6.16 0.66
CA LEU A 291 5.81 -7.46 0.27
C LEU A 291 6.51 -7.37 -1.09
N LEU A 292 5.93 -6.64 -2.06
CA LEU A 292 6.56 -6.40 -3.36
C LEU A 292 7.86 -5.60 -3.20
N GLU A 293 7.87 -4.57 -2.35
CA GLU A 293 9.07 -3.78 -2.05
C GLU A 293 10.18 -4.67 -1.49
N ALA A 294 9.87 -5.51 -0.49
CA ALA A 294 10.82 -6.44 0.10
C ALA A 294 11.33 -7.48 -0.91
N MET A 295 10.43 -8.07 -1.71
CA MET A 295 10.79 -9.01 -2.79
C MET A 295 11.68 -8.35 -3.84
N ALA A 296 11.39 -7.11 -4.23
CA ALA A 296 12.19 -6.35 -5.19
C ALA A 296 13.60 -6.04 -4.65
N CYS A 297 13.73 -5.85 -3.34
CA CYS A 297 15.04 -5.74 -2.66
C CYS A 297 15.74 -7.09 -2.43
N GLY A 298 15.09 -8.20 -2.77
CA GLY A 298 15.61 -9.54 -2.58
C GLY A 298 15.60 -10.01 -1.13
N THR A 299 14.69 -9.52 -0.31
CA THR A 299 14.56 -9.89 1.09
C THR A 299 13.57 -11.04 1.24
N PRO A 300 13.95 -12.18 1.86
CA PRO A 300 13.02 -13.27 2.16
C PRO A 300 11.93 -12.85 3.15
N LEU A 301 10.73 -13.42 3.01
CA LEU A 301 9.53 -12.98 3.71
C LEU A 301 9.00 -14.04 4.69
N ALA A 302 8.58 -13.60 5.90
CA ALA A 302 7.59 -14.30 6.69
C ALA A 302 6.38 -13.37 6.86
N VAL A 303 5.19 -13.84 6.49
CA VAL A 303 3.99 -13.00 6.42
C VAL A 303 2.78 -13.72 7.00
N SER A 304 1.83 -12.97 7.54
CA SER A 304 0.59 -13.57 8.04
C SER A 304 -0.16 -14.32 6.95
N ASP A 305 -0.70 -15.46 7.32
CA ASP A 305 -1.61 -16.24 6.50
C ASP A 305 -2.99 -15.58 6.43
N ILE A 306 -3.13 -14.64 5.49
CA ILE A 306 -4.36 -13.91 5.22
C ILE A 306 -4.69 -13.87 3.72
N THR A 307 -5.97 -13.75 3.40
CA THR A 307 -6.47 -13.80 2.02
C THR A 307 -5.73 -12.85 1.08
N GLY A 308 -5.47 -11.60 1.52
CA GLY A 308 -4.79 -10.60 0.68
C GLY A 308 -3.33 -10.95 0.37
N PHE A 309 -2.65 -11.72 1.21
CA PHE A 309 -1.26 -12.14 0.98
C PHE A 309 -1.16 -13.43 0.17
N ARG A 310 -2.08 -14.39 0.40
CA ARG A 310 -2.14 -15.66 -0.35
C ARG A 310 -2.29 -15.47 -1.86
N GLU A 311 -2.82 -14.35 -2.31
CA GLU A 311 -2.92 -14.05 -3.74
C GLU A 311 -1.60 -13.55 -4.34
N LEU A 312 -0.78 -12.92 -3.51
CA LEU A 312 0.48 -12.35 -3.95
C LEU A 312 1.64 -13.34 -3.82
N VAL A 313 1.69 -14.13 -2.74
CA VAL A 313 2.80 -15.03 -2.43
C VAL A 313 2.32 -16.46 -2.20
N ALA A 314 3.14 -17.43 -2.62
CA ALA A 314 2.94 -18.84 -2.35
C ALA A 314 3.78 -19.28 -1.14
N ASP A 315 3.18 -20.07 -0.25
CA ASP A 315 3.86 -20.62 0.92
C ASP A 315 5.04 -21.52 0.52
N GLY A 316 6.17 -21.31 1.19
CA GLY A 316 7.40 -22.04 0.94
C GLY A 316 8.18 -21.63 -0.30
N ASN A 317 7.63 -20.73 -1.14
CA ASN A 317 8.29 -20.21 -2.34
C ASN A 317 8.79 -18.79 -2.15
N GLU A 318 7.95 -17.75 -2.32
CA GLU A 318 8.35 -16.35 -2.09
C GLU A 318 8.31 -15.95 -0.61
N ALA A 319 7.46 -16.60 0.17
CA ALA A 319 7.24 -16.30 1.59
C ALA A 319 6.95 -17.57 2.39
N ILE A 320 7.04 -17.45 3.72
CA ILE A 320 6.40 -18.39 4.65
C ILE A 320 5.11 -17.74 5.14
N LEU A 321 3.99 -18.47 5.01
CA LEU A 321 2.69 -18.07 5.52
C LEU A 321 2.54 -18.53 6.98
N VAL A 322 2.48 -17.58 7.90
CA VAL A 322 2.43 -17.85 9.35
C VAL A 322 1.03 -17.54 9.88
N PRO A 323 0.43 -18.39 10.73
CA PRO A 323 -0.83 -18.09 11.40
C PRO A 323 -0.79 -16.72 12.07
N LYS A 324 -1.81 -15.88 11.82
CA LYS A 324 -1.89 -14.55 12.44
C LYS A 324 -2.14 -14.65 13.94
N ASN A 325 -1.60 -13.71 14.70
CA ASN A 325 -1.75 -13.62 16.16
C ASN A 325 -1.26 -14.86 16.93
N ASP A 326 -0.29 -15.59 16.37
CA ASP A 326 0.31 -16.78 17.00
C ASP A 326 1.83 -16.56 17.17
N PRO A 327 2.28 -16.00 18.32
CA PRO A 327 3.69 -15.72 18.59
C PRO A 327 4.60 -16.95 18.52
N GLU A 328 4.09 -18.13 18.89
CA GLU A 328 4.85 -19.38 18.84
C GLU A 328 5.15 -19.78 17.40
N ALA A 329 4.12 -19.81 16.54
CA ALA A 329 4.29 -20.09 15.12
C ALA A 329 5.21 -19.07 14.42
N TRP A 330 5.14 -17.79 14.84
CA TRP A 330 6.05 -16.74 14.33
C TRP A 330 7.50 -17.00 14.75
N ALA A 331 7.73 -17.33 16.03
CA ALA A 331 9.07 -17.65 16.51
C ALA A 331 9.66 -18.86 15.78
N ASP A 332 8.89 -19.95 15.64
CA ASP A 332 9.34 -21.17 14.97
C ASP A 332 9.64 -20.93 13.48
N SER A 333 8.81 -20.15 12.79
CA SER A 333 9.02 -19.77 11.40
C SER A 333 10.29 -18.94 11.21
N VAL A 334 10.53 -17.96 12.07
CA VAL A 334 11.75 -17.13 12.05
C VAL A 334 12.97 -17.99 12.34
N ILE A 335 12.94 -18.82 13.39
CA ILE A 335 14.05 -19.71 13.75
C ILE A 335 14.38 -20.67 12.59
N GLY A 336 13.36 -21.28 11.98
CA GLY A 336 13.53 -22.18 10.86
C GLY A 336 14.15 -21.48 9.63
N LEU A 337 13.73 -20.27 9.33
CA LEU A 337 14.30 -19.47 8.23
C LEU A 337 15.74 -19.00 8.54
N LEU A 338 16.02 -18.55 9.74
CA LEU A 338 17.38 -18.12 10.11
C LEU A 338 18.38 -19.27 10.07
N GLY A 339 17.95 -20.48 10.43
CA GLY A 339 18.77 -21.70 10.39
C GLY A 339 19.00 -22.28 8.98
N ASP A 340 18.26 -21.84 7.96
CA ASP A 340 18.34 -22.39 6.58
C ASP A 340 18.68 -21.31 5.56
N GLN A 341 19.97 -21.05 5.38
CA GLN A 341 20.47 -20.08 4.40
C GLN A 341 20.10 -20.46 2.95
N SER A 342 20.10 -21.76 2.64
CA SER A 342 19.75 -22.25 1.31
C SER A 342 18.30 -21.94 0.97
N ARG A 343 17.39 -22.12 1.94
CA ARG A 343 15.96 -21.78 1.80
C ARG A 343 15.79 -20.27 1.59
N ARG A 344 16.46 -19.43 2.40
CA ARG A 344 16.45 -17.97 2.20
C ARG A 344 16.95 -17.59 0.81
N GLY A 345 18.00 -18.23 0.32
CA GLY A 345 18.53 -18.01 -1.05
C GLY A 345 17.50 -18.34 -2.14
N ARG A 346 16.79 -19.44 -2.03
CA ARG A 346 15.71 -19.81 -2.97
C ARG A 346 14.56 -18.80 -2.90
N MET A 347 14.12 -18.43 -1.70
CA MET A 347 13.06 -17.44 -1.49
C MET A 347 13.44 -16.07 -2.07
N ARG A 348 14.70 -15.65 -1.90
CA ARG A 348 15.24 -14.43 -2.53
C ARG A 348 15.08 -14.45 -4.05
N ALA A 349 15.51 -15.53 -4.69
CA ALA A 349 15.42 -15.67 -6.14
C ALA A 349 13.97 -15.67 -6.63
N ALA A 350 13.09 -16.41 -5.95
CA ALA A 350 11.66 -16.45 -6.26
C ALA A 350 11.00 -15.08 -6.08
N GLY A 351 11.33 -14.38 -4.98
CA GLY A 351 10.81 -13.03 -4.69
C GLY A 351 11.20 -12.01 -5.75
N LEU A 352 12.47 -11.97 -6.16
CA LEU A 352 12.95 -11.09 -7.24
C LEU A 352 12.22 -11.37 -8.56
N ALA A 353 12.11 -12.64 -8.95
CA ALA A 353 11.39 -13.04 -10.16
C ALA A 353 9.90 -12.65 -10.09
N LYS A 354 9.29 -12.77 -8.91
CA LYS A 354 7.90 -12.35 -8.67
C LYS A 354 7.75 -10.84 -8.78
N ALA A 355 8.58 -10.05 -8.08
CA ALA A 355 8.52 -8.59 -8.08
C ALA A 355 8.66 -7.99 -9.49
N ALA A 356 9.53 -8.55 -10.33
CA ALA A 356 9.70 -8.12 -11.72
C ALA A 356 8.39 -8.19 -12.54
N ARG A 357 7.47 -9.10 -12.22
CA ARG A 357 6.17 -9.21 -12.88
C ARG A 357 5.21 -8.09 -12.49
N PHE A 358 5.48 -7.38 -11.40
CA PHE A 358 4.71 -6.26 -10.88
C PHE A 358 5.44 -4.92 -11.05
N ALA A 359 6.49 -4.87 -11.88
CA ALA A 359 7.19 -3.62 -12.19
C ALA A 359 6.25 -2.61 -12.87
N TRP A 360 6.40 -1.32 -12.54
CA TRP A 360 5.54 -0.25 -13.07
C TRP A 360 5.44 -0.20 -14.58
N PRO A 361 6.52 -0.46 -15.40
CA PRO A 361 6.36 -0.50 -16.84
C PRO A 361 5.29 -1.49 -17.33
N ARG A 362 5.13 -2.62 -16.64
CA ARG A 362 4.12 -3.62 -16.96
C ARG A 362 2.73 -3.24 -16.43
N VAL A 363 2.64 -2.98 -15.13
CA VAL A 363 1.35 -2.64 -14.49
C VAL A 363 0.79 -1.33 -15.04
N GLY A 364 1.63 -0.34 -15.27
CA GLY A 364 1.23 0.94 -15.84
C GLY A 364 0.68 0.79 -17.27
N GLU A 365 1.28 -0.09 -18.10
CA GLU A 365 0.75 -0.35 -19.45
C GLU A 365 -0.62 -1.05 -19.41
N GLU A 366 -0.85 -1.95 -18.45
CA GLU A 366 -2.19 -2.53 -18.24
C GLU A 366 -3.22 -1.43 -17.92
N VAL A 367 -2.89 -0.46 -17.06
CA VAL A 367 -3.76 0.69 -16.75
C VAL A 367 -3.96 1.58 -17.98
N VAL A 368 -2.90 1.88 -18.74
CA VAL A 368 -2.97 2.70 -19.95
C VAL A 368 -3.81 2.00 -21.05
N SER A 369 -3.75 0.67 -21.13
CA SER A 369 -4.61 -0.11 -22.04
C SER A 369 -6.10 0.09 -21.73
N VAL A 370 -6.47 0.15 -20.42
CA VAL A 370 -7.85 0.50 -20.03
C VAL A 370 -8.21 1.91 -20.50
N TYR A 371 -7.31 2.88 -20.29
CA TYR A 371 -7.57 4.26 -20.71
C TYR A 371 -7.79 4.40 -22.23
N ARG A 372 -6.92 3.74 -23.03
CA ARG A 372 -7.07 3.74 -24.50
C ARG A 372 -8.40 3.15 -24.92
N ARG A 373 -8.84 2.05 -24.30
CA ARG A 373 -10.14 1.43 -24.61
C ARG A 373 -11.33 2.31 -24.23
N VAL A 374 -11.20 3.09 -23.15
CA VAL A 374 -12.24 4.02 -22.68
C VAL A 374 -12.34 5.26 -23.54
N LEU A 375 -11.22 5.71 -24.12
CA LEU A 375 -11.18 6.92 -24.96
C LEU A 375 -11.45 6.64 -26.45
N GLY A 376 -11.45 5.39 -26.91
CA GLY A 376 -11.62 4.95 -28.29
C GLY A 376 -10.30 4.88 -28.99
#